data_da8f8ba92dd4acdf4a4b562f67501970
#
_entry.id   da8f8ba92dd4acdf4a4b562f67501970
#
_cell.length_a   1.000
_cell.length_b   1.000
_cell.length_c   1.000
_cell.angle_alpha   90.00
_cell.angle_beta   90.00
_cell.angle_gamma   90.00
#
_symmetry.space_group_name_H-M   'P 1'
#
loop_
_entity.id
_entity.type
_entity.pdbx_description
1 polymer ?
#
loop_
_entity_poly.entity_id
_entity_poly.type
_entity_poly.pdbx_seq_one_letter_code
_entity_poly.pdbx_strand_id
1 'polypeptide(L)'
;DYQFAFGGAQNNFEINLQSAIRDVSAKIDFDYYPVAGHQIKYGINYTYHKFNPQTTSGKSGDIVFEPQSVNNKFAHEVAAYIMDDWEVNDHLKINYGIRYTTFQQVGPYTRYVKDENGNKLDSTVYGRGQGIKNYGGLEPRVTMRYALNDETSIKAAVTRNLQFIHLVSNAGTTLPTD
;
A
#
# COMPACT_ATOMS: atom_id res chain seq x y z
N ASP A 1 12.98 -2.57 2.43
CA ASP A 1 13.96 -2.85 1.35
C ASP A 1 14.00 -4.33 1.09
N TYR A 2 13.88 -4.71 -0.16
CA TYR A 2 14.06 -6.08 -0.63
C TYR A 2 15.28 -6.14 -1.53
N GLN A 3 16.21 -7.05 -1.21
CA GLN A 3 17.41 -7.24 -1.98
C GLN A 3 17.54 -8.73 -2.31
N PHE A 4 17.71 -9.05 -3.59
CA PHE A 4 17.95 -10.40 -4.06
C PHE A 4 19.23 -10.41 -4.89
N ALA A 5 20.15 -11.32 -4.54
CA ALA A 5 21.38 -11.54 -5.29
C ALA A 5 21.42 -13.00 -5.76
N PHE A 6 21.76 -13.22 -7.02
CA PHE A 6 22.00 -14.52 -7.61
C PHE A 6 23.36 -14.53 -8.29
N GLY A 7 24.21 -15.51 -7.97
CA GLY A 7 25.53 -15.66 -8.52
C GLY A 7 25.97 -17.10 -8.64
N GLY A 8 26.75 -17.42 -9.67
CA GLY A 8 27.34 -18.74 -9.91
C GLY A 8 28.86 -18.68 -9.88
N ALA A 9 29.49 -19.48 -9.01
CA ALA A 9 30.95 -19.51 -8.83
C ALA A 9 31.73 -19.92 -10.09
N GLN A 10 31.13 -20.70 -10.99
CA GLN A 10 31.80 -21.17 -12.21
C GLN A 10 31.90 -20.12 -13.33
N ASN A 11 31.05 -19.10 -13.37
CA ASN A 11 31.00 -18.10 -14.44
C ASN A 11 31.20 -16.67 -13.96
N ASN A 12 31.56 -16.43 -12.69
CA ASN A 12 31.67 -15.09 -12.12
C ASN A 12 30.49 -14.17 -12.48
N PHE A 13 29.27 -14.74 -12.54
CA PHE A 13 28.07 -14.03 -12.89
C PHE A 13 27.30 -13.65 -11.61
N GLU A 14 27.00 -12.38 -11.46
CA GLU A 14 26.26 -11.84 -10.32
C GLU A 14 25.16 -10.88 -10.82
N ILE A 15 23.94 -11.07 -10.38
CA ILE A 15 22.83 -10.10 -10.57
C ILE A 15 22.34 -9.68 -9.18
N ASN A 16 22.25 -8.39 -8.97
CA ASN A 16 21.65 -7.77 -7.80
C ASN A 16 20.37 -7.04 -8.20
N LEU A 17 19.26 -7.41 -7.57
CA LEU A 17 17.97 -6.77 -7.69
C LEU A 17 17.65 -6.10 -6.37
N GLN A 18 17.36 -4.80 -6.39
CA GLN A 18 16.98 -4.05 -5.21
C GLN A 18 15.69 -3.28 -5.46
N SER A 19 14.71 -3.42 -4.56
CA SER A 19 13.52 -2.59 -4.51
C SER A 19 13.31 -2.03 -3.11
N ALA A 20 12.71 -0.85 -3.02
CA ALA A 20 12.49 -0.17 -1.76
C ALA A 20 11.17 0.58 -1.76
N ILE A 21 10.50 0.58 -0.60
CA ILE A 21 9.36 1.44 -0.31
C ILE A 21 9.74 2.30 0.89
N ARG A 22 9.52 3.60 0.77
CA ARG A 22 9.70 4.55 1.86
C ARG A 22 8.39 5.30 2.07
N ASP A 23 7.84 5.16 3.27
CA ASP A 23 6.61 5.79 3.69
C ASP A 23 6.90 6.83 4.78
N VAL A 24 6.21 7.97 4.67
CA VAL A 24 6.18 9.00 5.69
C VAL A 24 4.73 9.25 6.04
N SER A 25 4.37 8.98 7.30
CA SER A 25 2.98 9.05 7.76
C SER A 25 2.81 10.08 8.87
N ALA A 26 1.65 10.74 8.84
CA ALA A 26 1.16 11.59 9.93
C ALA A 26 -0.27 11.14 10.27
N LYS A 27 -0.59 11.06 11.57
CA LYS A 27 -1.88 10.63 12.07
C LYS A 27 -2.34 11.55 13.19
N ILE A 28 -3.64 11.88 13.19
CA ILE A 28 -4.30 12.62 14.26
C ILE A 28 -5.56 11.86 14.64
N ASP A 29 -5.66 11.52 15.92
CA ASP A 29 -6.79 10.77 16.48
C ASP A 29 -7.41 11.55 17.63
N PHE A 30 -8.73 11.42 17.76
CA PHE A 30 -9.52 11.98 18.84
C PHE A 30 -10.39 10.87 19.46
N ASP A 31 -10.48 10.89 20.79
CA ASP A 31 -11.41 10.11 21.55
C ASP A 31 -12.47 11.05 22.16
N TYR A 32 -13.74 10.71 21.99
CA TYR A 32 -14.86 11.48 22.50
C TYR A 32 -15.83 10.55 23.24
N TYR A 33 -16.18 10.94 24.45
CA TYR A 33 -17.06 10.18 25.36
C TYR A 33 -18.36 10.95 25.59
N PRO A 34 -19.36 10.83 24.70
CA PRO A 34 -20.59 11.62 24.78
C PRO A 34 -21.46 11.26 25.98
N VAL A 35 -21.60 9.97 26.25
CA VAL A 35 -22.40 9.39 27.34
C VAL A 35 -21.75 8.09 27.80
N ALA A 36 -22.16 7.58 28.97
CA ALA A 36 -21.70 6.29 29.47
C ALA A 36 -21.99 5.16 28.47
N GLY A 37 -21.03 4.27 28.28
CA GLY A 37 -21.12 3.14 27.36
C GLY A 37 -20.75 3.46 25.93
N HIS A 38 -20.45 4.71 25.54
CA HIS A 38 -20.00 5.09 24.21
C HIS A 38 -18.60 5.69 24.22
N GLN A 39 -17.72 5.18 23.37
CA GLN A 39 -16.41 5.75 23.08
C GLN A 39 -16.29 5.96 21.58
N ILE A 40 -16.46 7.20 21.15
CA ILE A 40 -16.33 7.56 19.73
C ILE A 40 -14.89 7.92 19.44
N LYS A 41 -14.28 7.20 18.48
CA LYS A 41 -12.95 7.46 17.96
C LYS A 41 -13.04 7.95 16.54
N TYR A 42 -12.39 9.06 16.23
CA TYR A 42 -12.32 9.58 14.87
C TYR A 42 -10.95 10.18 14.60
N GLY A 43 -10.56 10.17 13.34
CA GLY A 43 -9.24 10.67 13.01
C GLY A 43 -8.98 10.71 11.51
N ILE A 44 -7.79 11.24 11.20
CA ILE A 44 -7.27 11.33 9.85
C ILE A 44 -5.86 10.77 9.84
N ASN A 45 -5.55 9.96 8.83
CA ASN A 45 -4.23 9.45 8.54
C ASN A 45 -3.82 9.90 7.14
N TYR A 46 -2.60 10.40 7.02
CA TYR A 46 -1.96 10.76 5.77
C TYR A 46 -0.67 9.98 5.63
N THR A 47 -0.42 9.39 4.45
CA THR A 47 0.83 8.71 4.14
C THR A 47 1.32 9.16 2.76
N TYR A 48 2.58 9.58 2.71
CA TYR A 48 3.31 9.81 1.48
C TYR A 48 4.19 8.60 1.17
N HIS A 49 3.98 8.02 -0.02
CA HIS A 49 4.69 6.85 -0.49
C HIS A 49 5.73 7.23 -1.55
N LYS A 50 6.92 6.69 -1.39
CA LYS A 50 7.95 6.70 -2.43
C LYS A 50 8.35 5.26 -2.73
N PHE A 51 8.09 4.81 -3.94
CA PHE A 51 8.47 3.49 -4.42
C PHE A 51 9.70 3.59 -5.31
N ASN A 52 10.70 2.80 -5.02
CA ASN A 52 11.77 2.45 -5.93
C ASN A 52 11.47 1.04 -6.45
N PRO A 53 10.88 0.90 -7.65
CA PRO A 53 10.34 -0.38 -8.09
C PRO A 53 11.41 -1.44 -8.27
N GLN A 54 12.53 -1.07 -8.87
CA GLN A 54 13.66 -1.96 -9.10
C GLN A 54 14.90 -1.22 -9.56
N THR A 55 16.04 -1.58 -8.99
CA THR A 55 17.37 -1.31 -9.52
C THR A 55 18.04 -2.64 -9.81
N THR A 56 18.49 -2.83 -11.04
CA THR A 56 19.20 -4.04 -11.46
C THR A 56 20.65 -3.69 -11.71
N SER A 57 21.58 -4.39 -11.08
CA SER A 57 23.00 -4.32 -11.39
C SER A 57 23.54 -5.73 -11.59
N GLY A 58 24.56 -5.88 -12.41
CA GLY A 58 25.13 -7.19 -12.69
C GLY A 58 26.60 -7.13 -13.00
N LYS A 59 27.28 -8.28 -12.86
CA LYS A 59 28.68 -8.49 -13.22
C LYS A 59 28.80 -9.86 -13.90
N SER A 60 29.59 -9.91 -14.97
CA SER A 60 29.94 -11.16 -15.64
C SER A 60 31.43 -11.15 -15.97
N GLY A 61 32.22 -11.92 -15.24
CA GLY A 61 33.68 -11.83 -15.29
C GLY A 61 34.16 -10.44 -14.89
N ASP A 62 34.92 -9.78 -15.77
CA ASP A 62 35.40 -8.41 -15.58
C ASP A 62 34.45 -7.34 -16.12
N ILE A 63 33.33 -7.74 -16.72
CA ILE A 63 32.35 -6.83 -17.30
C ILE A 63 31.32 -6.49 -16.21
N VAL A 64 31.22 -5.20 -15.88
CA VAL A 64 30.22 -4.66 -14.98
C VAL A 64 29.11 -4.02 -15.83
N PHE A 65 27.86 -4.46 -15.62
CA PHE A 65 26.70 -3.85 -16.26
C PHE A 65 26.26 -2.61 -15.48
N GLU A 66 26.13 -1.50 -16.19
CA GLU A 66 25.63 -0.26 -15.56
C GLU A 66 24.26 -0.48 -14.90
N PRO A 67 24.07 0.02 -13.68
CA PRO A 67 22.81 -0.15 -12.98
C PRO A 67 21.65 0.47 -13.76
N GLN A 68 20.66 -0.34 -14.10
CA GLN A 68 19.41 0.15 -14.67
C GLN A 68 18.40 0.35 -13.54
N SER A 69 17.93 1.57 -13.37
CA SER A 69 16.91 1.90 -12.40
C SER A 69 15.60 2.29 -13.08
N VAL A 70 14.49 1.74 -12.58
CA VAL A 70 13.16 2.22 -12.94
C VAL A 70 12.88 3.50 -12.14
N ASN A 71 12.34 4.51 -12.81
CA ASN A 71 12.01 5.77 -12.16
C ASN A 71 11.13 5.57 -10.91
N ASN A 72 11.45 6.29 -9.86
CA ASN A 72 10.65 6.29 -8.63
C ASN A 72 9.20 6.64 -8.93
N LYS A 73 8.29 5.98 -8.21
CA LYS A 73 6.87 6.28 -8.22
C LYS A 73 6.49 6.94 -6.89
N PHE A 74 5.48 7.79 -6.93
CA PHE A 74 5.04 8.54 -5.76
C PHE A 74 3.53 8.48 -5.64
N ALA A 75 3.05 8.45 -4.40
CA ALA A 75 1.63 8.51 -4.13
C ALA A 75 1.33 9.17 -2.78
N HIS A 76 0.13 9.70 -2.66
CA HIS A 76 -0.47 10.19 -1.43
C HIS A 76 -1.63 9.27 -1.06
N GLU A 77 -1.68 8.83 0.18
CA GLU A 77 -2.80 8.11 0.74
C GLU A 77 -3.38 8.94 1.90
N VAL A 78 -4.69 9.17 1.86
CA VAL A 78 -5.42 9.87 2.92
C VAL A 78 -6.57 8.99 3.36
N ALA A 79 -6.74 8.83 4.66
CA ALA A 79 -7.87 8.14 5.23
C ALA A 79 -8.48 8.94 6.36
N ALA A 80 -9.81 9.05 6.37
CA ALA A 80 -10.58 9.58 7.48
C ALA A 80 -11.49 8.48 8.02
N TYR A 81 -11.68 8.42 9.33
CA TYR A 81 -12.50 7.40 9.95
C TYR A 81 -13.24 7.92 11.17
N ILE A 82 -14.35 7.25 11.47
CA ILE A 82 -15.10 7.36 12.70
C ILE A 82 -15.57 5.97 13.12
N MET A 83 -15.49 5.67 14.39
CA MET A 83 -15.96 4.41 14.99
C MET A 83 -16.48 4.65 16.37
N ASP A 84 -17.40 3.82 16.83
CA ASP A 84 -17.93 3.82 18.17
C ASP A 84 -17.73 2.45 18.82
N ASP A 85 -17.16 2.45 19.98
CA ASP A 85 -17.10 1.33 20.90
C ASP A 85 -18.28 1.45 21.85
N TRP A 86 -19.38 0.74 21.58
CA TRP A 86 -20.61 0.80 22.34
C TRP A 86 -20.74 -0.39 23.27
N GLU A 87 -20.77 -0.11 24.57
CA GLU A 87 -21.14 -1.05 25.62
C GLU A 87 -22.67 -0.99 25.82
N VAL A 88 -23.40 -1.87 25.09
CA VAL A 88 -24.87 -1.90 25.12
C VAL A 88 -25.36 -2.30 26.52
N ASN A 89 -24.69 -3.28 27.12
CA ASN A 89 -24.89 -3.76 28.49
C ASN A 89 -23.69 -4.63 28.92
N ASP A 90 -23.71 -5.20 30.11
CA ASP A 90 -22.64 -6.01 30.71
C ASP A 90 -22.26 -7.23 29.81
N HIS A 91 -23.21 -7.74 29.04
CA HIS A 91 -23.02 -8.90 28.17
C HIS A 91 -22.70 -8.56 26.73
N LEU A 92 -23.14 -7.40 26.20
CA LEU A 92 -23.06 -7.07 24.77
C LEU A 92 -22.25 -5.80 24.54
N LYS A 93 -21.16 -5.96 23.78
CA LYS A 93 -20.34 -4.86 23.24
C LYS A 93 -20.34 -4.91 21.73
N ILE A 94 -20.52 -3.76 21.09
CA ILE A 94 -20.52 -3.61 19.64
C ILE A 94 -19.51 -2.51 19.29
N ASN A 95 -18.56 -2.83 18.43
CA ASN A 95 -17.70 -1.82 17.77
C ASN A 95 -18.14 -1.70 16.32
N TYR A 96 -18.50 -0.50 15.91
CA TYR A 96 -18.90 -0.22 14.53
C TYR A 96 -18.30 1.09 14.05
N GLY A 97 -18.03 1.15 12.76
CA GLY A 97 -17.44 2.36 12.20
C GLY A 97 -17.28 2.29 10.70
N ILE A 98 -16.85 3.41 10.16
CA ILE A 98 -16.58 3.55 8.75
C ILE A 98 -15.27 4.30 8.55
N ARG A 99 -14.49 3.87 7.58
CA ARG A 99 -13.29 4.55 7.10
C ARG A 99 -13.47 4.83 5.61
N TYR A 100 -13.05 5.99 5.18
CA TYR A 100 -12.88 6.31 3.77
C TYR A 100 -11.41 6.50 3.47
N THR A 101 -10.88 5.75 2.53
CA THR A 101 -9.49 5.86 2.11
C THR A 101 -9.42 6.27 0.66
N THR A 102 -8.54 7.22 0.34
CA THR A 102 -8.21 7.62 -1.02
C THR A 102 -6.71 7.50 -1.25
N PHE A 103 -6.33 7.03 -2.43
CA PHE A 103 -4.95 6.85 -2.88
C PHE A 103 -4.77 7.55 -4.22
N GLN A 104 -3.86 8.52 -4.27
CA GLN A 104 -3.56 9.30 -5.46
C GLN A 104 -2.13 9.06 -5.92
N GLN A 105 -1.97 8.45 -7.07
CA GLN A 105 -0.68 8.37 -7.73
C GLN A 105 -0.32 9.73 -8.32
N VAL A 106 0.93 10.18 -8.10
CA VAL A 106 1.44 11.47 -8.58
C VAL A 106 2.74 11.33 -9.36
N GLY A 107 3.02 12.32 -10.23
CA GLY A 107 4.26 12.43 -10.99
C GLY A 107 5.50 12.79 -10.13
N PRO A 108 6.71 12.71 -10.73
CA PRO A 108 6.95 12.70 -12.18
C PRO A 108 6.70 11.34 -12.82
N TYR A 109 6.03 11.34 -13.96
CA TYR A 109 5.75 10.13 -14.73
C TYR A 109 5.44 10.47 -16.19
N THR A 110 5.93 9.66 -17.11
CA THR A 110 5.54 9.74 -18.53
C THR A 110 4.70 8.51 -18.87
N ARG A 111 3.45 8.75 -19.27
CA ARG A 111 2.56 7.73 -19.76
C ARG A 111 2.71 7.64 -21.28
N TYR A 112 2.98 6.43 -21.79
CA TYR A 112 3.02 6.15 -23.22
C TYR A 112 1.75 5.40 -23.63
N VAL A 113 1.11 5.86 -24.70
CA VAL A 113 0.08 5.10 -25.42
C VAL A 113 0.80 4.34 -26.51
N LYS A 114 0.60 3.03 -26.55
CA LYS A 114 1.21 2.14 -27.56
C LYS A 114 0.11 1.54 -28.44
N ASP A 115 0.46 1.26 -29.70
CA ASP A 115 -0.38 0.48 -30.61
C ASP A 115 -0.30 -1.04 -30.29
N GLU A 116 -1.04 -1.84 -31.05
CA GLU A 116 -1.04 -3.31 -30.91
C GLU A 116 0.34 -3.94 -31.21
N ASN A 117 1.21 -3.24 -31.95
CA ASN A 117 2.56 -3.68 -32.28
C ASN A 117 3.62 -3.18 -31.28
N GLY A 118 3.19 -2.45 -30.21
CA GLY A 118 4.08 -1.91 -29.19
C GLY A 118 4.74 -0.57 -29.53
N ASN A 119 4.43 0.04 -30.69
CA ASN A 119 4.98 1.34 -31.09
C ASN A 119 4.31 2.46 -30.27
N LYS A 120 5.09 3.48 -29.92
CA LYS A 120 4.59 4.66 -29.20
C LYS A 120 3.76 5.53 -30.12
N LEU A 121 2.47 5.67 -29.82
CA LEU A 121 1.56 6.56 -30.55
C LEU A 121 1.52 7.96 -29.93
N ASP A 122 1.52 8.03 -28.58
CA ASP A 122 1.40 9.30 -27.86
C ASP A 122 2.11 9.21 -26.52
N SER A 123 2.41 10.35 -25.90
CA SER A 123 2.96 10.42 -24.56
C SER A 123 2.41 11.61 -23.79
N THR A 124 1.99 11.37 -22.56
CA THR A 124 1.57 12.40 -21.60
C THR A 124 2.60 12.48 -20.49
N VAL A 125 3.18 13.66 -20.29
CA VAL A 125 4.16 13.93 -19.22
C VAL A 125 3.42 14.53 -18.03
N TYR A 126 3.54 13.88 -16.86
CA TYR A 126 3.05 14.39 -15.59
C TYR A 126 4.22 14.96 -14.81
N GLY A 127 4.15 16.23 -14.46
CA GLY A 127 5.14 16.91 -13.63
C GLY A 127 5.12 16.43 -12.17
N ARG A 128 6.11 16.88 -11.40
CA ARG A 128 6.22 16.52 -9.97
C ARG A 128 4.96 16.95 -9.19
N GLY A 129 4.35 16.03 -8.46
CA GLY A 129 3.15 16.27 -7.66
C GLY A 129 1.85 16.33 -8.48
N GLN A 130 1.91 16.28 -9.82
CA GLN A 130 0.71 16.25 -10.65
C GLN A 130 -0.01 14.93 -10.53
N GLY A 131 -1.32 14.95 -10.24
CA GLY A 131 -2.15 13.75 -10.10
C GLY A 131 -2.24 12.97 -11.42
N ILE A 132 -2.01 11.66 -11.34
CA ILE A 132 -2.09 10.73 -12.48
C ILE A 132 -3.39 9.96 -12.42
N LYS A 133 -3.67 9.34 -11.29
CA LYS A 133 -4.85 8.53 -11.05
C LYS A 133 -5.22 8.54 -9.56
N ASN A 134 -6.51 8.55 -9.30
CA ASN A 134 -7.06 8.50 -7.96
C ASN A 134 -7.93 7.25 -7.80
N TYR A 135 -7.82 6.60 -6.65
CA TYR A 135 -8.61 5.47 -6.21
C TYR A 135 -9.16 5.79 -4.82
N GLY A 136 -10.31 5.24 -4.47
CA GLY A 136 -10.85 5.42 -3.13
C GLY A 136 -12.07 4.57 -2.88
N GLY A 137 -12.43 4.46 -1.61
CA GLY A 137 -13.63 3.75 -1.24
C GLY A 137 -13.88 3.69 0.26
N LEU A 138 -15.06 3.18 0.59
CA LEU A 138 -15.55 3.03 1.95
C LEU A 138 -15.14 1.66 2.51
N GLU A 139 -14.74 1.66 3.77
CA GLU A 139 -14.30 0.49 4.55
C GLU A 139 -15.14 0.39 5.83
N PRO A 140 -16.40 -0.10 5.73
CA PRO A 140 -17.22 -0.35 6.90
C PRO A 140 -16.66 -1.52 7.72
N ARG A 141 -16.82 -1.43 9.06
CA ARG A 141 -16.52 -2.51 9.99
C ARG A 141 -17.54 -2.58 11.09
N VAL A 142 -17.88 -3.80 11.47
CA VAL A 142 -18.71 -4.10 12.63
C VAL A 142 -18.11 -5.30 13.34
N THR A 143 -17.96 -5.19 14.65
CA THR A 143 -17.53 -6.30 15.51
C THR A 143 -18.48 -6.37 16.69
N MET A 144 -18.92 -7.56 17.05
CA MET A 144 -19.78 -7.81 18.18
C MET A 144 -19.12 -8.83 19.12
N ARG A 145 -19.24 -8.59 20.42
CA ARG A 145 -18.90 -9.55 21.47
C ARG A 145 -20.10 -9.73 22.37
N TYR A 146 -20.53 -10.99 22.54
CA TYR A 146 -21.58 -11.36 23.49
C TYR A 146 -21.02 -12.31 24.54
N ALA A 147 -21.03 -11.91 25.80
CA ALA A 147 -20.61 -12.74 26.93
C ALA A 147 -21.78 -13.63 27.36
N LEU A 148 -21.60 -14.95 27.24
CA LEU A 148 -22.58 -15.94 27.72
C LEU A 148 -22.54 -16.08 29.23
N ASN A 149 -21.35 -16.01 29.80
CA ASN A 149 -21.04 -16.01 31.23
C ASN A 149 -19.66 -15.39 31.45
N ASP A 150 -19.15 -15.38 32.66
CA ASP A 150 -17.86 -14.76 33.04
C ASP A 150 -16.66 -15.40 32.33
N GLU A 151 -16.77 -16.67 31.92
CA GLU A 151 -15.67 -17.43 31.31
C GLU A 151 -15.82 -17.58 29.79
N THR A 152 -17.02 -17.37 29.21
CA THR A 152 -17.31 -17.71 27.81
C THR A 152 -17.92 -16.53 27.06
N SER A 153 -17.39 -16.23 25.87
CA SER A 153 -17.98 -15.22 24.97
C SER A 153 -17.93 -15.64 23.52
N ILE A 154 -18.93 -15.19 22.75
CA ILE A 154 -19.00 -15.32 21.30
C ILE A 154 -18.58 -13.98 20.68
N LYS A 155 -17.77 -14.03 19.62
CA LYS A 155 -17.35 -12.86 18.84
C LYS A 155 -17.68 -13.07 17.37
N ALA A 156 -18.21 -12.03 16.73
CA ALA A 156 -18.43 -11.98 15.30
C ALA A 156 -17.89 -10.67 14.74
N ALA A 157 -17.34 -10.69 13.52
CA ALA A 157 -16.83 -9.49 12.88
C ALA A 157 -17.09 -9.54 11.37
N VAL A 158 -17.46 -8.39 10.80
CA VAL A 158 -17.54 -8.15 9.37
C VAL A 158 -16.76 -6.88 9.07
N THR A 159 -15.78 -6.99 8.17
CA THR A 159 -14.94 -5.85 7.77
C THR A 159 -14.72 -5.86 6.28
N ARG A 160 -14.70 -4.67 5.68
CA ARG A 160 -14.20 -4.44 4.33
C ARG A 160 -12.95 -3.60 4.41
N ASN A 161 -11.86 -4.07 3.81
CA ASN A 161 -10.61 -3.34 3.73
C ASN A 161 -10.25 -3.15 2.26
N LEU A 162 -9.66 -1.99 1.94
CA LEU A 162 -9.13 -1.68 0.62
C LEU A 162 -7.60 -1.68 0.70
N GLN A 163 -6.98 -2.27 -0.31
CA GLN A 163 -5.53 -2.26 -0.47
C GLN A 163 -5.21 -1.72 -1.86
N PHE A 164 -4.51 -0.59 -1.91
CA PHE A 164 -4.16 0.09 -3.17
C PHE A 164 -2.78 -0.31 -3.68
N ILE A 165 -1.93 -0.83 -2.80
CA ILE A 165 -0.56 -1.23 -3.11
C ILE A 165 -0.49 -2.74 -3.00
N HIS A 166 -0.20 -3.40 -4.12
CA HIS A 166 0.09 -4.83 -4.15
C HIS A 166 1.56 -5.00 -4.49
N LEU A 167 2.29 -5.72 -3.65
CA LEU A 167 3.58 -6.24 -4.04
C LEU A 167 3.29 -7.34 -5.07
N VAL A 168 3.29 -6.99 -6.34
CA VAL A 168 3.33 -7.99 -7.40
C VAL A 168 4.76 -8.52 -7.39
N SER A 169 4.99 -9.55 -6.60
CA SER A 169 6.10 -10.45 -6.83
C SER A 169 5.80 -11.13 -8.16
N ASN A 170 6.21 -10.54 -9.25
CA ASN A 170 6.45 -11.30 -10.44
C ASN A 170 7.62 -12.22 -10.08
N ALA A 171 7.29 -13.43 -9.64
CA ALA A 171 8.23 -14.54 -9.63
C ALA A 171 8.68 -14.95 -11.05
N GLY A 172 8.14 -14.30 -12.08
CA GLY A 172 8.66 -14.22 -13.41
C GLY A 172 9.65 -13.06 -13.45
N THR A 173 10.89 -13.29 -13.10
CA THR A 173 11.99 -12.52 -13.63
C THR A 173 11.86 -12.60 -15.14
N THR A 174 11.27 -11.60 -15.78
CA THR A 174 11.58 -11.34 -17.17
C THR A 174 13.05 -10.93 -17.17
N LEU A 175 13.90 -11.90 -17.44
CA LEU A 175 15.27 -11.62 -17.80
C LEU A 175 15.22 -10.72 -19.04
N PRO A 176 16.19 -9.79 -19.22
CA PRO A 176 16.23 -8.93 -20.39
C PRO A 176 16.42 -9.66 -21.72
N THR A 177 16.21 -10.95 -21.74
CA THR A 177 16.35 -11.87 -22.89
C THR A 177 15.01 -12.32 -23.48
N ASP A 178 13.86 -11.86 -22.93
CA ASP A 178 12.53 -12.12 -23.48
C ASP A 178 11.98 -10.92 -24.24
#